data_cfaffc485d018b3d25602855d36a4e09
#
_entry.id   cfaffc485d018b3d25602855d36a4e09
#
_cell.length_a   1.000
_cell.length_b   1.000
_cell.length_c   1.000
_cell.angle_alpha   90.00
_cell.angle_beta   90.00
_cell.angle_gamma   90.00
#
_symmetry.space_group_name_H-M   'P 1'
#
loop_
_entity.id
_entity.type
_entity.pdbx_description
1 polymer ?
#
loop_
_entity_poly.entity_id
_entity_poly.type
_entity_poly.pdbx_seq_one_letter_code
_entity_poly.pdbx_strand_id
1 'polypeptide(L)'
;MHIARRKTRQISVGTVKVGGDAPVSVQSMCSIDTRDVTATVAEIHRLEAAGCEIIRVAVPDDEAAKALPKIKAAMTVPLIADIHFDHRLALKAAQIVDCVRINPGNIGAWWKVEEVIKAVNERGIPLRVGVNGGSLERPLLEKYGWPSPEALAESALNAVRALEDVGFTNMKVSLKASDVHHAIDAYWLFAHQSDYPLHIGITEAGTAMTGAVKSSIGLGYLLSQGIGDTLRVSLAADPVEEVKVGFEILKSLELRHRGINVIACPTCGRVEIDVVRMANELEKKLGHIKTPLNVSVLGCVVNGIGEGKEADIGIAGGEGKGILFKKGKLVRKVPMEELMDTLIEEVEQLAKEKEAEGNGEPTASSTENGWEPLIPQSDHLSTLGKEIPVLPRR
;
A
#
# COMPACT_ATOMS: atom_id res chain seq x y z
N MET A 1 -5.57 -10.27 16.27
CA MET A 1 -6.58 -10.99 15.44
C MET A 1 -5.86 -11.45 14.18
N HIS A 2 -5.89 -12.74 13.85
CA HIS A 2 -5.20 -13.21 12.63
C HIS A 2 -6.13 -12.99 11.42
N ILE A 3 -5.73 -12.13 10.49
CA ILE A 3 -6.48 -11.88 9.25
C ILE A 3 -6.16 -12.99 8.24
N ALA A 4 -7.16 -13.82 7.93
CA ALA A 4 -7.04 -14.80 6.86
C ALA A 4 -7.06 -14.09 5.50
N ARG A 5 -5.98 -14.20 4.72
CA ARG A 5 -5.90 -13.58 3.41
C ARG A 5 -6.54 -14.45 2.32
N ARG A 6 -7.22 -13.81 1.37
CA ARG A 6 -7.74 -14.45 0.17
C ARG A 6 -6.60 -15.13 -0.60
N LYS A 7 -6.77 -16.38 -1.01
CA LYS A 7 -5.80 -17.07 -1.88
C LYS A 7 -5.79 -16.42 -3.26
N THR A 8 -4.64 -15.94 -3.68
CA THR A 8 -4.45 -15.34 -4.99
C THR A 8 -3.29 -16.00 -5.73
N ARG A 9 -3.27 -15.88 -7.05
CA ARG A 9 -2.08 -16.23 -7.85
C ARG A 9 -0.92 -15.34 -7.41
N GLN A 10 0.29 -15.87 -7.43
CA GLN A 10 1.48 -15.08 -7.16
C GLN A 10 2.14 -14.67 -8.45
N ILE A 11 2.45 -13.37 -8.58
CA ILE A 11 3.24 -12.80 -9.67
C ILE A 11 4.49 -12.14 -9.11
N SER A 12 5.44 -11.80 -9.97
CA SER A 12 6.65 -11.06 -9.57
C SER A 12 6.74 -9.73 -10.33
N VAL A 13 6.83 -8.63 -9.61
CA VAL A 13 7.15 -7.31 -10.16
C VAL A 13 8.62 -7.06 -9.85
N GLY A 14 9.51 -7.35 -10.80
CA GLY A 14 10.94 -7.39 -10.53
C GLY A 14 11.26 -8.35 -9.38
N THR A 15 11.87 -7.83 -8.33
CA THR A 15 12.24 -8.59 -7.12
C THR A 15 11.09 -8.76 -6.11
N VAL A 16 9.99 -8.02 -6.27
CA VAL A 16 8.86 -8.03 -5.32
C VAL A 16 7.79 -9.02 -5.77
N LYS A 17 7.50 -9.99 -4.92
CA LYS A 17 6.38 -10.91 -5.11
C LYS A 17 5.08 -10.25 -4.66
N VAL A 18 4.01 -10.47 -5.43
CA VAL A 18 2.66 -9.91 -5.19
C VAL A 18 1.64 -11.03 -5.32
N GLY A 19 0.79 -11.18 -4.32
CA GLY A 19 -0.19 -12.27 -4.25
C GLY A 19 0.36 -13.54 -3.60
N GLY A 20 -0.47 -14.55 -3.50
CA GLY A 20 -0.15 -15.75 -2.74
C GLY A 20 0.14 -15.43 -1.28
N ASP A 21 1.20 -16.02 -0.76
CA ASP A 21 1.65 -15.79 0.62
C ASP A 21 2.61 -14.59 0.79
N ALA A 22 2.87 -13.86 -0.30
CA ALA A 22 3.75 -12.69 -0.22
C ALA A 22 3.14 -11.60 0.67
N PRO A 23 3.96 -10.86 1.45
CA PRO A 23 3.48 -9.73 2.23
C PRO A 23 2.79 -8.69 1.35
N VAL A 24 1.79 -7.99 1.89
CA VAL A 24 1.14 -6.87 1.19
C VAL A 24 2.17 -5.77 0.96
N SER A 25 2.45 -5.45 -0.31
CA SER A 25 3.47 -4.46 -0.66
C SER A 25 2.91 -3.05 -0.79
N VAL A 26 3.74 -2.05 -0.42
CA VAL A 26 3.42 -0.63 -0.56
C VAL A 26 4.03 -0.08 -1.84
N GLN A 27 3.18 0.45 -2.71
CA GLN A 27 3.56 1.12 -3.95
C GLN A 27 3.26 2.62 -3.86
N SER A 28 4.12 3.47 -4.43
CA SER A 28 3.81 4.86 -4.69
C SER A 28 4.05 5.23 -6.16
N MET A 29 3.81 6.48 -6.50
CA MET A 29 3.96 7.00 -7.85
C MET A 29 4.68 8.34 -7.80
N CYS A 30 5.70 8.52 -8.65
CA CYS A 30 6.37 9.80 -8.79
C CYS A 30 5.40 10.89 -9.26
N SER A 31 5.53 12.06 -8.67
CA SER A 31 4.81 13.27 -9.03
C SER A 31 5.56 14.15 -10.02
N ILE A 32 6.85 13.93 -10.15
CA ILE A 32 7.77 14.65 -11.05
C ILE A 32 7.56 14.20 -12.50
N ASP A 33 7.74 15.12 -13.41
CA ASP A 33 7.75 14.83 -14.86
C ASP A 33 8.85 13.82 -15.19
N THR A 34 8.47 12.67 -15.71
CA THR A 34 9.38 11.56 -16.01
C THR A 34 10.48 11.94 -17.01
N ARG A 35 10.29 13.00 -17.82
CA ARG A 35 11.29 13.53 -18.75
C ARG A 35 12.45 14.19 -18.01
N ASP A 36 12.23 14.73 -16.82
CA ASP A 36 13.30 15.20 -15.92
C ASP A 36 13.89 14.02 -15.13
N VAL A 37 14.85 13.34 -15.73
CA VAL A 37 15.50 12.17 -15.12
C VAL A 37 16.11 12.49 -13.76
N THR A 38 16.77 13.65 -13.63
CA THR A 38 17.48 14.00 -12.40
C THR A 38 16.50 14.21 -11.23
N ALA A 39 15.46 14.98 -11.45
CA ALA A 39 14.45 15.23 -10.42
C ALA A 39 13.65 13.96 -10.11
N THR A 40 13.28 13.16 -11.13
CA THR A 40 12.58 11.88 -10.94
C THR A 40 13.40 10.90 -10.11
N VAL A 41 14.69 10.74 -10.38
CA VAL A 41 15.60 9.88 -9.60
C VAL A 41 15.74 10.37 -8.17
N ALA A 42 15.83 11.68 -7.95
CA ALA A 42 15.88 12.25 -6.60
C ALA A 42 14.62 11.95 -5.80
N GLU A 43 13.43 12.02 -6.43
CA GLU A 43 12.17 11.64 -5.78
C GLU A 43 12.10 10.13 -5.50
N ILE A 44 12.54 9.29 -6.45
CA ILE A 44 12.65 7.84 -6.28
C ILE A 44 13.50 7.48 -5.06
N HIS A 45 14.68 8.07 -4.90
CA HIS A 45 15.52 7.81 -3.74
C HIS A 45 14.87 8.21 -2.42
N ARG A 46 14.07 9.30 -2.39
CA ARG A 46 13.27 9.67 -1.21
C ARG A 46 12.21 8.63 -0.90
N LEU A 47 11.53 8.10 -1.93
CA LEU A 47 10.53 7.04 -1.79
C LEU A 47 11.17 5.73 -1.31
N GLU A 48 12.33 5.34 -1.86
CA GLU A 48 13.09 4.17 -1.43
C GLU A 48 13.52 4.30 0.05
N ALA A 49 14.01 5.48 0.44
CA ALA A 49 14.39 5.76 1.83
C ALA A 49 13.18 5.66 2.79
N ALA A 50 11.99 6.11 2.35
CA ALA A 50 10.75 5.95 3.09
C ALA A 50 10.25 4.50 3.13
N GLY A 51 10.83 3.63 2.29
CA GLY A 51 10.52 2.21 2.23
C GLY A 51 9.52 1.79 1.16
N CYS A 52 9.27 2.63 0.18
CA CYS A 52 8.47 2.25 -0.97
C CYS A 52 9.06 1.01 -1.65
N GLU A 53 8.23 0.00 -1.88
CA GLU A 53 8.70 -1.30 -2.40
C GLU A 53 8.53 -1.43 -3.91
N ILE A 54 7.62 -0.64 -4.51
CA ILE A 54 7.38 -0.60 -5.95
C ILE A 54 7.10 0.85 -6.34
N ILE A 55 7.75 1.36 -7.35
CA ILE A 55 7.56 2.74 -7.81
C ILE A 55 6.97 2.76 -9.22
N ARG A 56 6.02 3.67 -9.45
CA ARG A 56 5.37 3.88 -10.73
C ARG A 56 5.70 5.28 -11.27
N VAL A 57 5.96 5.39 -12.57
CA VAL A 57 6.14 6.65 -13.27
C VAL A 57 5.13 6.76 -14.43
N ALA A 58 4.68 7.95 -14.74
CA ALA A 58 3.84 8.21 -15.92
C ALA A 58 4.70 8.22 -17.19
N VAL A 59 4.19 7.67 -18.28
CA VAL A 59 4.87 7.70 -19.59
C VAL A 59 3.90 8.29 -20.62
N PRO A 60 3.77 9.63 -20.66
CA PRO A 60 2.83 10.31 -21.53
C PRO A 60 3.25 10.34 -23.00
N ASP A 61 4.54 10.28 -23.27
CA ASP A 61 5.12 10.43 -24.61
C ASP A 61 6.46 9.69 -24.79
N ASP A 62 7.02 9.82 -26.00
CA ASP A 62 8.28 9.20 -26.40
C ASP A 62 9.48 9.71 -25.61
N GLU A 63 9.49 10.95 -25.16
CA GLU A 63 10.60 11.50 -24.38
C GLU A 63 10.63 10.92 -22.99
N ALA A 64 9.47 10.77 -22.36
CA ALA A 64 9.33 10.06 -21.10
C ALA A 64 9.76 8.58 -21.25
N ALA A 65 9.37 7.91 -22.34
CA ALA A 65 9.81 6.55 -22.62
C ALA A 65 11.34 6.43 -22.77
N LYS A 66 11.99 7.39 -23.42
CA LYS A 66 13.47 7.45 -23.56
C LYS A 66 14.19 7.71 -22.23
N ALA A 67 13.52 8.30 -21.25
CA ALA A 67 14.08 8.55 -19.91
C ALA A 67 14.16 7.26 -19.05
N LEU A 68 13.26 6.28 -19.29
CA LEU A 68 13.14 5.07 -18.47
C LEU A 68 14.44 4.29 -18.25
N PRO A 69 15.32 4.07 -19.24
CA PRO A 69 16.56 3.33 -19.01
C PRO A 69 17.48 3.98 -17.96
N LYS A 70 17.58 5.31 -17.99
CA LYS A 70 18.40 6.07 -17.03
C LYS A 70 17.78 6.04 -15.63
N ILE A 71 16.47 6.20 -15.56
CA ILE A 71 15.72 6.11 -14.30
C ILE A 71 15.89 4.71 -13.71
N LYS A 72 15.65 3.66 -14.51
CA LYS A 72 15.74 2.27 -14.04
C LYS A 72 17.13 1.90 -13.54
N ALA A 73 18.18 2.40 -14.19
CA ALA A 73 19.57 2.16 -13.80
C ALA A 73 19.95 2.81 -12.45
N ALA A 74 19.21 3.84 -12.02
CA ALA A 74 19.53 4.62 -10.82
C ALA A 74 18.67 4.21 -9.59
N MET A 75 17.82 3.21 -9.71
CA MET A 75 16.91 2.79 -8.63
C MET A 75 17.13 1.33 -8.24
N THR A 76 16.74 0.97 -7.01
CA THR A 76 16.92 -0.38 -6.45
C THR A 76 15.61 -1.19 -6.42
N VAL A 77 14.46 -0.52 -6.34
CA VAL A 77 13.15 -1.17 -6.32
C VAL A 77 12.56 -1.33 -7.72
N PRO A 78 11.57 -2.21 -7.92
CA PRO A 78 10.89 -2.38 -9.20
C PRO A 78 10.21 -1.11 -9.73
N LEU A 79 10.28 -0.92 -11.04
CA LEU A 79 9.67 0.19 -11.78
C LEU A 79 8.45 -0.26 -12.57
N ILE A 80 7.35 0.49 -12.46
CA ILE A 80 6.14 0.33 -13.27
C ILE A 80 5.99 1.53 -14.21
N ALA A 81 5.78 1.27 -15.50
CA ALA A 81 5.36 2.29 -16.45
C ALA A 81 3.83 2.39 -16.52
N ASP A 82 3.30 3.59 -16.35
CA ASP A 82 1.86 3.88 -16.46
C ASP A 82 1.53 4.44 -17.84
N ILE A 83 0.85 3.62 -18.65
CA ILE A 83 0.49 3.94 -20.04
C ILE A 83 -1.02 4.09 -20.15
N HIS A 84 -1.50 5.20 -20.70
CA HIS A 84 -2.93 5.46 -20.77
C HIS A 84 -3.55 5.21 -22.15
N PHE A 85 -2.91 5.68 -23.24
CA PHE A 85 -3.55 5.70 -24.56
C PHE A 85 -2.72 5.07 -25.68
N ASP A 86 -1.42 5.33 -25.73
CA ASP A 86 -0.56 4.89 -26.83
C ASP A 86 0.14 3.56 -26.50
N HIS A 87 -0.32 2.47 -27.15
CA HIS A 87 0.26 1.14 -26.99
C HIS A 87 1.76 1.10 -27.37
N ARG A 88 2.22 1.96 -28.33
CA ARG A 88 3.64 1.98 -28.74
C ARG A 88 4.56 2.39 -27.60
N LEU A 89 4.09 3.26 -26.70
CA LEU A 89 4.81 3.59 -25.47
C LEU A 89 4.90 2.38 -24.53
N ALA A 90 3.82 1.58 -24.47
CA ALA A 90 3.83 0.34 -23.67
C ALA A 90 4.84 -0.68 -24.24
N LEU A 91 4.95 -0.81 -25.57
CA LEU A 91 5.94 -1.68 -26.21
C LEU A 91 7.39 -1.24 -25.87
N LYS A 92 7.66 0.07 -25.93
CA LYS A 92 8.98 0.62 -25.55
C LYS A 92 9.28 0.41 -24.08
N ALA A 93 8.32 0.74 -23.21
CA ALA A 93 8.46 0.61 -21.78
C ALA A 93 8.67 -0.84 -21.32
N ALA A 94 7.98 -1.80 -21.94
CA ALA A 94 8.09 -3.23 -21.63
C ALA A 94 9.52 -3.78 -21.76
N GLN A 95 10.37 -3.15 -22.58
CA GLN A 95 11.77 -3.55 -22.74
C GLN A 95 12.63 -3.17 -21.53
N ILE A 96 12.15 -2.30 -20.63
CA ILE A 96 12.96 -1.63 -19.62
C ILE A 96 12.43 -1.88 -18.20
N VAL A 97 11.10 -1.77 -18.03
CA VAL A 97 10.46 -1.80 -16.71
C VAL A 97 10.13 -3.21 -16.22
N ASP A 98 9.75 -3.32 -14.96
CA ASP A 98 9.41 -4.59 -14.31
C ASP A 98 7.91 -4.92 -14.37
N CYS A 99 7.07 -3.96 -14.78
CA CYS A 99 5.64 -4.14 -14.99
C CYS A 99 5.10 -2.97 -15.83
N VAL A 100 4.17 -3.25 -16.70
CA VAL A 100 3.44 -2.22 -17.44
C VAL A 100 2.03 -2.10 -16.89
N ARG A 101 1.53 -0.88 -16.69
CA ARG A 101 0.13 -0.64 -16.34
C ARG A 101 -0.61 -0.05 -17.54
N ILE A 102 -1.70 -0.67 -17.91
CA ILE A 102 -2.64 -0.15 -18.90
C ILE A 102 -4.08 -0.20 -18.35
N ASN A 103 -4.95 0.57 -18.99
CA ASN A 103 -6.38 0.29 -19.03
C ASN A 103 -6.70 -0.20 -20.43
N PRO A 104 -7.07 -1.48 -20.64
CA PRO A 104 -7.36 -2.02 -21.97
C PRO A 104 -8.39 -1.20 -22.74
N GLY A 105 -9.43 -0.68 -22.05
CA GLY A 105 -10.44 0.18 -22.65
C GLY A 105 -9.89 1.51 -23.22
N ASN A 106 -8.80 2.04 -22.66
CA ASN A 106 -8.18 3.29 -23.12
C ASN A 106 -7.17 3.06 -24.26
N ILE A 107 -6.57 1.88 -24.34
CA ILE A 107 -5.62 1.53 -25.42
C ILE A 107 -6.33 1.49 -26.78
N GLY A 108 -7.62 1.15 -26.79
CA GLY A 108 -8.46 1.15 -27.98
C GLY A 108 -8.61 -0.25 -28.60
N ALA A 109 -8.36 -0.38 -29.92
CA ALA A 109 -8.58 -1.63 -30.62
C ALA A 109 -7.81 -2.81 -30.01
N TRP A 110 -8.45 -3.98 -29.91
CA TRP A 110 -7.93 -5.16 -29.20
C TRP A 110 -6.55 -5.61 -29.70
N TRP A 111 -6.28 -5.56 -30.99
CA TRP A 111 -4.97 -5.90 -31.55
C TRP A 111 -3.80 -5.10 -30.93
N LYS A 112 -4.05 -3.85 -30.49
CA LYS A 112 -3.04 -3.04 -29.79
C LYS A 112 -2.75 -3.60 -28.40
N VAL A 113 -3.77 -4.12 -27.72
CA VAL A 113 -3.63 -4.78 -26.43
C VAL A 113 -2.84 -6.08 -26.61
N GLU A 114 -3.13 -6.86 -27.68
CA GLU A 114 -2.39 -8.09 -28.01
C GLU A 114 -0.90 -7.83 -28.26
N GLU A 115 -0.54 -6.74 -28.95
CA GLU A 115 0.87 -6.34 -29.11
C GLU A 115 1.54 -6.06 -27.74
N VAL A 116 0.86 -5.37 -26.84
CA VAL A 116 1.37 -5.12 -25.49
C VAL A 116 1.54 -6.44 -24.73
N ILE A 117 0.54 -7.33 -24.80
CA ILE A 117 0.61 -8.66 -24.17
C ILE A 117 1.81 -9.43 -24.68
N LYS A 118 2.02 -9.46 -26.00
CA LYS A 118 3.18 -10.11 -26.62
C LYS A 118 4.49 -9.56 -26.07
N ALA A 119 4.64 -8.24 -26.02
CA ALA A 119 5.86 -7.59 -25.53
C ALA A 119 6.14 -7.88 -24.05
N VAL A 120 5.11 -7.82 -23.17
CA VAL A 120 5.31 -8.12 -21.75
C VAL A 120 5.55 -9.62 -21.52
N ASN A 121 4.94 -10.49 -22.30
CA ASN A 121 5.12 -11.93 -22.23
C ASN A 121 6.52 -12.36 -22.67
N GLU A 122 7.05 -11.80 -23.77
CA GLU A 122 8.42 -12.04 -24.24
C GLU A 122 9.46 -11.64 -23.19
N ARG A 123 9.16 -10.62 -22.37
CA ARG A 123 10.01 -10.17 -21.28
C ARG A 123 9.77 -10.90 -19.95
N GLY A 124 8.71 -11.71 -19.88
CA GLY A 124 8.31 -12.38 -18.64
C GLY A 124 7.83 -11.45 -17.52
N ILE A 125 7.48 -10.20 -17.85
CA ILE A 125 7.02 -9.21 -16.86
C ILE A 125 5.50 -9.19 -16.75
N PRO A 126 4.93 -8.86 -15.56
CA PRO A 126 3.49 -8.79 -15.38
C PRO A 126 2.88 -7.53 -16.00
N LEU A 127 1.58 -7.66 -16.31
CA LEU A 127 0.72 -6.54 -16.68
C LEU A 127 -0.16 -6.15 -15.49
N ARG A 128 -0.35 -4.85 -15.26
CA ARG A 128 -1.40 -4.37 -14.38
C ARG A 128 -2.58 -3.86 -15.18
N VAL A 129 -3.70 -4.53 -15.05
CA VAL A 129 -5.01 -4.08 -15.55
C VAL A 129 -5.58 -3.05 -14.59
N GLY A 130 -5.75 -1.82 -15.03
CA GLY A 130 -6.23 -0.74 -14.18
C GLY A 130 -7.55 -0.18 -14.67
N VAL A 131 -8.64 -0.50 -13.99
CA VAL A 131 -9.97 0.07 -14.24
C VAL A 131 -10.22 1.24 -13.29
N ASN A 132 -10.74 2.34 -13.82
CA ASN A 132 -11.14 3.51 -13.04
C ASN A 132 -12.55 3.94 -13.47
N GLY A 133 -13.35 4.45 -12.53
CA GLY A 133 -14.73 4.90 -12.81
C GLY A 133 -14.83 5.96 -13.92
N GLY A 134 -13.85 6.85 -14.04
CA GLY A 134 -13.82 7.90 -15.07
C GLY A 134 -13.46 7.41 -16.49
N SER A 135 -13.16 6.13 -16.68
CA SER A 135 -12.72 5.55 -17.97
C SER A 135 -13.36 4.21 -18.27
N LEU A 136 -14.59 4.02 -17.80
CA LEU A 136 -15.40 2.84 -18.14
C LEU A 136 -15.86 2.85 -19.58
N GLU A 137 -15.99 1.67 -20.14
CA GLU A 137 -16.45 1.44 -21.50
C GLU A 137 -17.92 1.86 -21.66
N ARG A 138 -18.22 2.50 -22.79
CA ARG A 138 -19.55 3.01 -23.10
C ARG A 138 -20.69 1.98 -22.95
N PRO A 139 -20.54 0.71 -23.39
CA PRO A 139 -21.58 -0.29 -23.20
C PRO A 139 -21.91 -0.57 -21.73
N LEU A 140 -20.92 -0.51 -20.83
CA LEU A 140 -21.15 -0.69 -19.40
C LEU A 140 -21.83 0.53 -18.78
N LEU A 141 -21.47 1.75 -19.22
CA LEU A 141 -22.16 2.97 -18.79
C LEU A 141 -23.63 2.98 -19.25
N GLU A 142 -23.91 2.50 -20.48
CA GLU A 142 -25.28 2.35 -20.98
C GLU A 142 -26.07 1.28 -20.19
N LYS A 143 -25.43 0.17 -19.81
CA LYS A 143 -26.03 -0.92 -19.03
C LYS A 143 -26.37 -0.52 -17.58
N TYR A 144 -25.45 0.16 -16.91
CA TYR A 144 -25.56 0.48 -15.48
C TYR A 144 -26.00 1.93 -15.21
N GLY A 145 -26.04 2.80 -16.23
CA GLY A 145 -26.44 4.20 -16.13
C GLY A 145 -25.36 5.13 -15.54
N TRP A 146 -24.38 4.59 -14.80
CA TRP A 146 -23.31 5.33 -14.14
C TRP A 146 -22.13 4.39 -13.78
N PRO A 147 -20.95 4.91 -13.38
CA PRO A 147 -19.81 4.10 -12.98
C PRO A 147 -20.02 3.39 -11.63
N SER A 148 -20.95 2.44 -11.58
CA SER A 148 -21.28 1.68 -10.38
C SER A 148 -20.18 0.68 -10.00
N PRO A 149 -20.17 0.14 -8.76
CA PRO A 149 -19.28 -0.94 -8.36
C PRO A 149 -19.37 -2.16 -9.26
N GLU A 150 -20.59 -2.53 -9.70
CA GLU A 150 -20.82 -3.65 -10.63
C GLU A 150 -20.22 -3.37 -12.00
N ALA A 151 -20.35 -2.13 -12.50
CA ALA A 151 -19.77 -1.74 -13.80
C ALA A 151 -18.23 -1.82 -13.75
N LEU A 152 -17.62 -1.39 -12.65
CA LEU A 152 -16.18 -1.50 -12.42
C LEU A 152 -15.72 -2.96 -12.35
N ALA A 153 -16.44 -3.79 -11.60
CA ALA A 153 -16.11 -5.21 -11.45
C ALA A 153 -16.28 -5.97 -12.78
N GLU A 154 -17.37 -5.71 -13.52
CA GLU A 154 -17.60 -6.34 -14.83
C GLU A 154 -16.54 -5.91 -15.85
N SER A 155 -16.17 -4.62 -15.92
CA SER A 155 -15.08 -4.15 -16.77
C SER A 155 -13.77 -4.88 -16.48
N ALA A 156 -13.42 -5.01 -15.20
CA ALA A 156 -12.21 -5.71 -14.81
C ALA A 156 -12.25 -7.21 -15.13
N LEU A 157 -13.37 -7.89 -14.90
CA LEU A 157 -13.56 -9.31 -15.21
C LEU A 157 -13.52 -9.56 -16.74
N ASN A 158 -14.14 -8.68 -17.53
CA ASN A 158 -14.08 -8.77 -18.98
C ASN A 158 -12.65 -8.59 -19.52
N ALA A 159 -11.91 -7.63 -18.97
CA ALA A 159 -10.50 -7.43 -19.31
C ALA A 159 -9.64 -8.66 -18.95
N VAL A 160 -9.83 -9.22 -17.75
CA VAL A 160 -9.11 -10.43 -17.33
C VAL A 160 -9.40 -11.61 -18.24
N ARG A 161 -10.67 -11.88 -18.56
CA ARG A 161 -11.08 -12.97 -19.45
C ARG A 161 -10.50 -12.81 -20.85
N ALA A 162 -10.54 -11.59 -21.41
CA ALA A 162 -9.95 -11.33 -22.72
C ALA A 162 -8.44 -11.59 -22.74
N LEU A 163 -7.73 -11.34 -21.63
CA LEU A 163 -6.31 -11.66 -21.48
C LEU A 163 -6.08 -13.18 -21.34
N GLU A 164 -6.94 -13.87 -20.59
CA GLU A 164 -6.91 -15.33 -20.47
C GLU A 164 -7.19 -16.06 -21.80
N ASP A 165 -8.13 -15.54 -22.62
CA ASP A 165 -8.46 -16.10 -23.92
C ASP A 165 -7.27 -16.10 -24.91
N VAL A 166 -6.31 -15.16 -24.74
CA VAL A 166 -5.03 -15.15 -25.46
C VAL A 166 -3.87 -15.83 -24.71
N GLY A 167 -4.17 -16.54 -23.62
CA GLY A 167 -3.22 -17.31 -22.84
C GLY A 167 -2.34 -16.50 -21.90
N PHE A 168 -2.68 -15.23 -21.62
CA PHE A 168 -1.88 -14.40 -20.71
C PHE A 168 -2.50 -14.35 -19.31
N THR A 169 -1.71 -14.82 -18.33
CA THR A 169 -2.13 -14.93 -16.92
C THR A 169 -1.21 -14.22 -15.92
N ASN A 170 -0.10 -13.61 -16.39
CA ASN A 170 0.84 -12.89 -15.52
C ASN A 170 0.36 -11.46 -15.28
N MET A 171 -0.70 -11.29 -14.48
CA MET A 171 -1.32 -9.99 -14.27
C MET A 171 -1.75 -9.75 -12.83
N LYS A 172 -1.92 -8.46 -12.49
CA LYS A 172 -2.62 -7.97 -11.31
C LYS A 172 -3.67 -6.95 -11.71
N VAL A 173 -4.71 -6.78 -10.88
CA VAL A 173 -5.87 -5.95 -11.22
C VAL A 173 -6.06 -4.84 -10.21
N SER A 174 -6.58 -3.71 -10.65
CA SER A 174 -7.01 -2.62 -9.77
C SER A 174 -8.31 -1.99 -10.25
N LEU A 175 -9.24 -1.79 -9.31
CA LEU A 175 -10.54 -1.17 -9.54
C LEU A 175 -10.62 0.04 -8.61
N LYS A 176 -10.40 1.24 -9.15
CA LYS A 176 -10.29 2.44 -8.33
C LYS A 176 -11.49 3.37 -8.53
N ALA A 177 -12.06 3.80 -7.42
CA ALA A 177 -13.05 4.85 -7.35
C ALA A 177 -12.63 5.92 -6.33
N SER A 178 -13.18 7.12 -6.42
CA SER A 178 -12.98 8.20 -5.45
C SER A 178 -13.90 8.08 -4.25
N ASP A 179 -15.06 7.46 -4.43
CA ASP A 179 -15.95 7.07 -3.34
C ASP A 179 -15.45 5.79 -2.66
N VAL A 180 -15.38 5.82 -1.33
CA VAL A 180 -14.81 4.73 -0.53
C VAL A 180 -15.70 3.47 -0.61
N HIS A 181 -17.03 3.64 -0.52
CA HIS A 181 -17.96 2.52 -0.58
C HIS A 181 -17.95 1.87 -1.96
N HIS A 182 -17.99 2.67 -3.02
CA HIS A 182 -17.92 2.15 -4.39
C HIS A 182 -16.61 1.39 -4.65
N ALA A 183 -15.49 1.87 -4.12
CA ALA A 183 -14.22 1.16 -4.25
C ALA A 183 -14.25 -0.18 -3.49
N ILE A 184 -14.75 -0.19 -2.26
CA ILE A 184 -14.90 -1.41 -1.44
C ILE A 184 -15.75 -2.44 -2.19
N ASP A 185 -16.95 -2.06 -2.63
CA ASP A 185 -17.89 -2.96 -3.28
C ASP A 185 -17.34 -3.50 -4.61
N ALA A 186 -16.67 -2.66 -5.42
CA ALA A 186 -16.05 -3.09 -6.66
C ALA A 186 -14.94 -4.14 -6.43
N TYR A 187 -14.05 -3.90 -5.45
CA TYR A 187 -13.02 -4.87 -5.09
C TYR A 187 -13.60 -6.15 -4.51
N TRP A 188 -14.66 -6.04 -3.70
CA TRP A 188 -15.36 -7.17 -3.14
C TRP A 188 -15.96 -8.06 -4.24
N LEU A 189 -16.73 -7.47 -5.16
CA LEU A 189 -17.35 -8.19 -6.27
C LEU A 189 -16.33 -8.91 -7.14
N PHE A 190 -15.21 -8.24 -7.44
CA PHE A 190 -14.12 -8.85 -8.20
C PHE A 190 -13.43 -9.98 -7.43
N ALA A 191 -13.16 -9.79 -6.14
CA ALA A 191 -12.44 -10.74 -5.30
C ALA A 191 -13.15 -12.09 -5.16
N HIS A 192 -14.48 -12.10 -5.25
CA HIS A 192 -15.28 -13.33 -5.19
C HIS A 192 -15.37 -14.09 -6.53
N GLN A 193 -14.98 -13.46 -7.63
CA GLN A 193 -15.09 -14.05 -8.96
C GLN A 193 -13.74 -14.29 -9.64
N SER A 194 -12.63 -13.91 -9.01
CA SER A 194 -11.30 -13.99 -9.63
C SER A 194 -10.23 -14.20 -8.57
N ASP A 195 -9.22 -14.98 -8.86
CA ASP A 195 -8.05 -15.26 -8.01
C ASP A 195 -6.82 -14.43 -8.35
N TYR A 196 -6.92 -13.45 -9.25
CA TYR A 196 -5.81 -12.54 -9.55
C TYR A 196 -5.50 -11.61 -8.39
N PRO A 197 -4.20 -11.30 -8.17
CA PRO A 197 -3.78 -10.38 -7.12
C PRO A 197 -4.32 -8.97 -7.36
N LEU A 198 -4.70 -8.31 -6.27
CA LEU A 198 -5.34 -7.01 -6.29
C LEU A 198 -4.38 -5.91 -5.82
N HIS A 199 -4.28 -4.86 -6.64
CA HIS A 199 -3.68 -3.60 -6.25
C HIS A 199 -4.76 -2.64 -5.79
N ILE A 200 -4.92 -2.53 -4.48
CA ILE A 200 -5.98 -1.73 -3.88
C ILE A 200 -5.57 -0.26 -3.67
N GLY A 201 -6.54 0.64 -3.72
CA GLY A 201 -6.33 2.07 -3.50
C GLY A 201 -7.60 2.87 -3.72
N ILE A 202 -7.76 3.97 -2.98
CA ILE A 202 -8.77 4.98 -3.23
C ILE A 202 -8.14 6.06 -4.11
N THR A 203 -8.78 6.41 -5.24
CA THR A 203 -8.28 7.49 -6.11
C THR A 203 -8.85 8.84 -5.67
N GLU A 204 -8.13 9.93 -5.94
CA GLU A 204 -8.62 11.29 -5.63
C GLU A 204 -9.08 11.44 -4.17
N ALA A 205 -8.34 10.81 -3.25
CA ALA A 205 -8.78 10.76 -1.84
C ALA A 205 -8.78 12.14 -1.15
N GLY A 206 -8.00 13.09 -1.64
CA GLY A 206 -7.94 14.46 -1.13
C GLY A 206 -6.57 14.83 -0.55
N THR A 207 -6.56 15.90 0.29
CA THR A 207 -5.35 16.37 0.98
C THR A 207 -4.81 15.35 1.97
N ALA A 208 -3.62 15.59 2.53
CA ALA A 208 -2.93 14.64 3.40
C ALA A 208 -3.85 14.02 4.48
N MET A 209 -4.53 14.86 5.28
CA MET A 209 -5.41 14.39 6.35
C MET A 209 -6.65 13.67 5.82
N THR A 210 -7.40 14.33 4.93
CA THR A 210 -8.65 13.77 4.39
C THR A 210 -8.40 12.50 3.59
N GLY A 211 -7.33 12.50 2.79
CA GLY A 211 -6.94 11.36 1.98
C GLY A 211 -6.42 10.19 2.82
N ALA A 212 -5.68 10.46 3.91
CA ALA A 212 -5.26 9.43 4.84
C ALA A 212 -6.47 8.76 5.51
N VAL A 213 -7.47 9.54 5.97
CA VAL A 213 -8.69 9.00 6.59
C VAL A 213 -9.46 8.13 5.60
N LYS A 214 -9.74 8.65 4.38
CA LYS A 214 -10.48 7.88 3.36
C LYS A 214 -9.73 6.59 2.97
N SER A 215 -8.42 6.68 2.77
CA SER A 215 -7.59 5.52 2.43
C SER A 215 -7.55 4.52 3.58
N SER A 216 -7.42 4.97 4.83
CA SER A 216 -7.42 4.09 6.00
C SER A 216 -8.74 3.34 6.15
N ILE A 217 -9.87 4.00 5.90
CA ILE A 217 -11.20 3.34 5.94
C ILE A 217 -11.29 2.31 4.81
N GLY A 218 -11.07 2.71 3.56
CA GLY A 218 -11.27 1.84 2.40
C GLY A 218 -10.27 0.68 2.34
N LEU A 219 -8.98 0.97 2.47
CA LEU A 219 -7.94 -0.06 2.45
C LEU A 219 -7.97 -0.90 3.72
N GLY A 220 -8.19 -0.28 4.88
CA GLY A 220 -8.30 -0.98 6.16
C GLY A 220 -9.45 -1.99 6.15
N TYR A 221 -10.62 -1.61 5.64
CA TYR A 221 -11.75 -2.53 5.49
C TYR A 221 -11.40 -3.70 4.56
N LEU A 222 -10.91 -3.43 3.34
CA LEU A 222 -10.55 -4.48 2.38
C LEU A 222 -9.49 -5.44 2.95
N LEU A 223 -8.43 -4.91 3.53
CA LEU A 223 -7.35 -5.70 4.12
C LEU A 223 -7.82 -6.53 5.31
N SER A 224 -8.71 -6.00 6.16
CA SER A 224 -9.31 -6.77 7.27
C SER A 224 -10.15 -7.95 6.80
N GLN A 225 -10.70 -7.86 5.58
CA GLN A 225 -11.40 -8.95 4.90
C GLN A 225 -10.47 -9.87 4.11
N GLY A 226 -9.15 -9.70 4.21
CA GLY A 226 -8.17 -10.48 3.46
C GLY A 226 -8.02 -10.10 1.98
N ILE A 227 -8.61 -9.00 1.55
CA ILE A 227 -8.60 -8.52 0.16
C ILE A 227 -7.51 -7.46 -0.03
N GLY A 228 -6.56 -7.72 -0.93
CA GLY A 228 -5.46 -6.80 -1.27
C GLY A 228 -4.09 -7.43 -1.13
N ASP A 229 -3.30 -7.34 -2.21
CA ASP A 229 -1.96 -7.95 -2.30
C ASP A 229 -0.87 -6.88 -2.45
N THR A 230 -1.24 -5.71 -2.91
CA THR A 230 -0.40 -4.51 -2.95
C THR A 230 -1.30 -3.29 -2.86
N LEU A 231 -0.83 -2.21 -2.27
CA LEU A 231 -1.63 -1.01 -2.07
C LEU A 231 -0.93 0.27 -2.53
N ARG A 232 -1.72 1.30 -2.84
CA ARG A 232 -1.26 2.68 -2.93
C ARG A 232 -2.26 3.61 -2.26
N VAL A 233 -1.76 4.40 -1.33
CA VAL A 233 -2.45 5.59 -0.81
C VAL A 233 -2.27 6.71 -1.84
N SER A 234 -3.31 7.49 -2.13
CA SER A 234 -3.25 8.62 -3.08
C SER A 234 -3.58 9.92 -2.35
N LEU A 235 -2.60 10.80 -2.22
CA LEU A 235 -2.73 12.06 -1.51
C LEU A 235 -2.36 13.25 -2.43
N ALA A 236 -3.06 14.37 -2.27
CA ALA A 236 -2.60 15.66 -2.77
C ALA A 236 -1.54 16.22 -1.80
N ALA A 237 -0.39 15.54 -1.71
CA ALA A 237 0.73 15.82 -0.82
C ALA A 237 2.03 15.22 -1.39
N ASP A 238 3.14 15.35 -0.65
CA ASP A 238 4.39 14.68 -0.99
C ASP A 238 4.19 13.16 -1.07
N PRO A 239 4.64 12.47 -2.14
CA PRO A 239 4.47 11.02 -2.27
C PRO A 239 5.10 10.17 -1.15
N VAL A 240 6.07 10.72 -0.42
CA VAL A 240 6.63 10.08 0.79
C VAL A 240 5.55 9.87 1.86
N GLU A 241 4.61 10.80 2.00
CA GLU A 241 3.51 10.66 2.95
C GLU A 241 2.55 9.53 2.55
N GLU A 242 2.38 9.25 1.24
CA GLU A 242 1.59 8.10 0.76
C GLU A 242 2.19 6.77 1.26
N VAL A 243 3.53 6.66 1.23
CA VAL A 243 4.26 5.47 1.70
C VAL A 243 4.09 5.29 3.21
N LYS A 244 4.25 6.37 3.98
CA LYS A 244 4.08 6.35 5.44
C LYS A 244 2.68 5.91 5.83
N VAL A 245 1.65 6.56 5.28
CA VAL A 245 0.24 6.18 5.55
C VAL A 245 -0.03 4.73 5.14
N GLY A 246 0.53 4.27 4.02
CA GLY A 246 0.41 2.88 3.58
C GLY A 246 0.95 1.89 4.61
N PHE A 247 2.13 2.15 5.17
CA PHE A 247 2.68 1.30 6.22
C PHE A 247 1.94 1.43 7.56
N GLU A 248 1.43 2.63 7.91
CA GLU A 248 0.62 2.79 9.12
C GLU A 248 -0.69 1.98 9.06
N ILE A 249 -1.35 1.93 7.89
CA ILE A 249 -2.51 1.07 7.67
C ILE A 249 -2.13 -0.42 7.91
N LEU A 250 -1.02 -0.87 7.32
CA LEU A 250 -0.58 -2.25 7.44
C LEU A 250 -0.13 -2.61 8.88
N LYS A 251 0.54 -1.70 9.57
CA LYS A 251 0.91 -1.85 10.99
C LYS A 251 -0.32 -1.94 11.88
N SER A 252 -1.29 -1.03 11.70
CA SER A 252 -2.52 -1.00 12.48
C SER A 252 -3.35 -2.28 12.36
N LEU A 253 -3.18 -3.02 11.25
CA LEU A 253 -3.82 -4.31 11.02
C LEU A 253 -2.92 -5.52 11.33
N GLU A 254 -1.74 -5.31 11.87
CA GLU A 254 -0.74 -6.35 12.16
C GLU A 254 -0.34 -7.19 10.92
N LEU A 255 -0.55 -6.65 9.71
CA LEU A 255 -0.17 -7.31 8.46
C LEU A 255 1.31 -7.13 8.11
N ARG A 256 1.91 -6.03 8.54
CA ARG A 256 3.32 -5.71 8.38
C ARG A 256 3.83 -5.01 9.63
N HIS A 257 5.02 -5.36 10.05
CA HIS A 257 5.69 -4.72 11.18
C HIS A 257 7.00 -4.11 10.67
N ARG A 258 7.02 -2.80 10.49
CA ARG A 258 8.19 -2.08 10.01
C ARG A 258 8.38 -0.78 10.78
N GLY A 259 9.61 -0.56 11.24
CA GLY A 259 10.00 0.67 11.93
C GLY A 259 9.36 0.81 13.30
N ILE A 260 9.56 1.95 13.89
CA ILE A 260 8.98 2.24 15.21
C ILE A 260 7.46 2.50 15.09
N ASN A 261 6.75 2.03 16.10
CA ASN A 261 5.35 2.37 16.36
C ASN A 261 5.30 3.25 17.62
N VAL A 262 5.00 4.52 17.45
CA VAL A 262 4.95 5.47 18.57
C VAL A 262 3.59 5.42 19.24
N ILE A 263 3.56 4.98 20.48
CA ILE A 263 2.37 4.96 21.35
C ILE A 263 2.40 6.22 22.22
N ALA A 264 1.60 7.22 21.86
CA ALA A 264 1.53 8.47 22.59
C ALA A 264 0.17 8.65 23.26
N CYS A 265 0.16 9.00 24.55
CA CYS A 265 -1.09 9.29 25.22
C CYS A 265 -1.66 10.66 24.77
N PRO A 266 -3.00 10.81 24.71
CA PRO A 266 -3.60 12.12 24.50
C PRO A 266 -3.32 12.99 25.73
N THR A 267 -2.92 14.24 25.50
CA THR A 267 -2.64 15.19 26.57
C THR A 267 -3.87 15.46 27.43
N CYS A 268 -3.71 15.51 28.73
CA CYS A 268 -4.78 15.86 29.70
C CYS A 268 -4.19 16.72 30.82
N GLY A 269 -5.02 17.14 31.79
CA GLY A 269 -4.59 17.99 32.90
C GLY A 269 -3.54 17.39 33.84
N ARG A 270 -3.12 16.12 33.63
CA ARG A 270 -2.08 15.44 34.41
C ARG A 270 -0.71 15.38 33.72
N VAL A 271 -0.61 15.95 32.51
CA VAL A 271 0.61 15.88 31.71
C VAL A 271 1.77 16.62 32.39
N GLU A 272 2.91 15.97 32.47
CA GLU A 272 4.15 16.50 33.09
C GLU A 272 5.29 16.67 32.05
N ILE A 273 5.11 16.12 30.84
CA ILE A 273 6.06 16.25 29.71
C ILE A 273 5.35 16.69 28.46
N ASP A 274 6.06 17.32 27.54
CA ASP A 274 5.52 17.71 26.23
C ASP A 274 5.42 16.49 25.29
N VAL A 275 4.37 15.68 25.50
CA VAL A 275 4.11 14.45 24.72
C VAL A 275 4.04 14.73 23.23
N VAL A 276 3.37 15.81 22.82
CA VAL A 276 3.16 16.14 21.39
C VAL A 276 4.49 16.42 20.70
N ARG A 277 5.32 17.27 21.29
CA ARG A 277 6.65 17.58 20.77
C ARG A 277 7.54 16.34 20.75
N MET A 278 7.56 15.58 21.85
CA MET A 278 8.44 14.40 21.99
C MET A 278 8.05 13.28 21.02
N ALA A 279 6.76 13.00 20.83
CA ALA A 279 6.30 11.98 19.88
C ALA A 279 6.67 12.34 18.44
N ASN A 280 6.40 13.59 18.01
CA ASN A 280 6.77 14.05 16.67
C ASN A 280 8.29 14.05 16.42
N GLU A 281 9.07 14.44 17.44
CA GLU A 281 10.53 14.42 17.36
C GLU A 281 11.08 13.00 17.28
N LEU A 282 10.49 12.07 18.01
CA LEU A 282 10.83 10.65 17.98
C LEU A 282 10.60 10.04 16.60
N GLU A 283 9.41 10.23 16.03
CA GLU A 283 9.10 9.76 14.69
C GLU A 283 10.08 10.32 13.64
N LYS A 284 10.44 11.60 13.77
CA LYS A 284 11.38 12.24 12.83
C LYS A 284 12.80 11.71 12.98
N LYS A 285 13.32 11.60 14.20
CA LYS A 285 14.70 11.16 14.48
C LYS A 285 14.90 9.68 14.21
N LEU A 286 13.93 8.85 14.56
CA LEU A 286 14.00 7.38 14.45
C LEU A 286 13.33 6.80 13.20
N GLY A 287 12.86 7.62 12.28
CA GLY A 287 12.25 7.17 11.01
C GLY A 287 13.17 6.35 10.10
N HIS A 288 14.48 6.34 10.36
CA HIS A 288 15.45 5.52 9.64
C HIS A 288 15.50 4.07 10.14
N ILE A 289 15.02 3.79 11.36
CA ILE A 289 14.96 2.44 11.93
C ILE A 289 13.92 1.62 11.19
N LYS A 290 14.31 0.44 10.71
CA LYS A 290 13.41 -0.50 10.01
C LYS A 290 12.93 -1.63 10.92
N THR A 291 13.65 -1.88 12.02
CA THR A 291 13.34 -2.91 13.02
C THR A 291 12.02 -2.59 13.72
N PRO A 292 11.09 -3.54 13.81
CA PRO A 292 9.82 -3.34 14.50
C PRO A 292 10.01 -3.11 16.01
N LEU A 293 9.60 -1.94 16.50
CA LEU A 293 9.65 -1.57 17.91
C LEU A 293 8.42 -0.75 18.32
N ASN A 294 7.79 -1.11 19.41
CA ASN A 294 6.78 -0.29 20.07
C ASN A 294 7.45 0.65 21.07
N VAL A 295 7.35 1.95 20.83
CA VAL A 295 7.96 2.98 21.68
C VAL A 295 6.88 3.88 22.24
N SER A 296 6.78 4.00 23.58
CA SER A 296 5.75 4.80 24.21
C SER A 296 6.25 6.11 24.77
N VAL A 297 5.43 7.17 24.61
CA VAL A 297 5.63 8.49 25.20
C VAL A 297 4.37 8.84 26.00
N LEU A 298 4.46 8.76 27.32
CA LEU A 298 3.32 8.90 28.21
C LEU A 298 3.47 10.13 29.11
N GLY A 299 2.44 10.97 29.14
CA GLY A 299 2.47 12.26 29.80
C GLY A 299 2.62 12.22 31.32
N CYS A 300 2.24 11.11 31.97
CA CYS A 300 2.30 10.96 33.41
C CYS A 300 2.43 9.48 33.83
N VAL A 301 2.86 9.24 35.07
CA VAL A 301 3.04 7.88 35.62
C VAL A 301 1.75 7.10 35.84
N VAL A 302 0.59 7.76 35.85
CA VAL A 302 -0.69 7.09 36.14
C VAL A 302 -0.99 6.00 35.10
N ASN A 303 -0.77 6.31 33.85
CA ASN A 303 -0.92 5.36 32.73
C ASN A 303 0.41 4.72 32.32
N GLY A 304 1.55 5.32 32.72
CA GLY A 304 2.89 4.93 32.28
C GLY A 304 3.23 3.47 32.56
N ILE A 305 2.77 2.93 33.71
CA ILE A 305 3.05 1.54 34.10
C ILE A 305 2.05 0.57 33.44
N GLY A 306 0.79 0.98 33.25
CA GLY A 306 -0.27 0.13 32.66
C GLY A 306 -0.12 -0.03 31.14
N GLU A 307 -0.17 1.07 30.42
CA GLU A 307 -0.07 1.11 28.94
C GLU A 307 1.36 0.87 28.45
N GLY A 308 2.37 1.23 29.26
CA GLY A 308 3.77 0.96 28.95
C GLY A 308 4.16 -0.52 28.90
N LYS A 309 3.29 -1.44 29.36
CA LYS A 309 3.53 -2.89 29.26
C LYS A 309 3.47 -3.41 27.82
N GLU A 310 2.70 -2.76 26.97
CA GLU A 310 2.55 -3.10 25.55
C GLU A 310 3.74 -2.59 24.71
N ALA A 311 4.54 -1.67 25.28
CA ALA A 311 5.70 -1.13 24.58
C ALA A 311 6.99 -1.89 24.91
N ASP A 312 7.86 -2.04 23.90
CA ASP A 312 9.21 -2.57 24.10
C ASP A 312 10.02 -1.66 25.03
N ILE A 313 9.86 -0.34 24.83
CA ILE A 313 10.52 0.70 25.60
C ILE A 313 9.66 1.97 25.63
N GLY A 314 9.80 2.79 26.66
CA GLY A 314 9.09 4.06 26.69
C GLY A 314 9.47 4.95 27.87
N ILE A 315 8.90 6.14 27.84
CA ILE A 315 9.07 7.16 28.87
C ILE A 315 7.73 7.64 29.42
N ALA A 316 7.74 8.08 30.66
CA ALA A 316 6.63 8.76 31.29
C ALA A 316 7.12 9.93 32.16
N GLY A 317 6.32 11.01 32.23
CA GLY A 317 6.53 12.09 33.19
C GLY A 317 6.13 11.65 34.62
N GLY A 318 6.85 12.07 35.66
CA GLY A 318 6.51 11.77 37.05
C GLY A 318 7.32 12.57 38.05
N GLU A 319 6.63 13.34 38.89
CA GLU A 319 7.19 14.08 40.07
C GLU A 319 8.45 14.93 39.73
N GLY A 320 8.42 15.68 38.61
CA GLY A 320 9.53 16.53 38.15
C GLY A 320 10.72 15.79 37.58
N LYS A 321 10.59 14.47 37.33
CA LYS A 321 11.58 13.63 36.63
C LYS A 321 10.93 12.78 35.56
N GLY A 322 11.72 12.38 34.57
CA GLY A 322 11.31 11.38 33.60
C GLY A 322 11.54 9.96 34.14
N ILE A 323 10.72 9.04 33.69
CA ILE A 323 10.85 7.61 33.98
C ILE A 323 11.05 6.88 32.65
N LEU A 324 12.15 6.12 32.57
CA LEU A 324 12.40 5.17 31.48
C LEU A 324 11.95 3.77 31.92
N PHE A 325 11.22 3.08 31.07
CA PHE A 325 10.79 1.71 31.27
C PHE A 325 10.98 0.84 30.04
N LYS A 326 11.21 -0.46 30.25
CA LYS A 326 11.27 -1.49 29.21
C LYS A 326 10.27 -2.59 29.56
N LYS A 327 9.38 -2.94 28.62
CA LYS A 327 8.33 -3.97 28.83
C LYS A 327 7.57 -3.81 30.14
N GLY A 328 7.17 -2.57 30.44
CA GLY A 328 6.43 -2.20 31.66
C GLY A 328 7.23 -2.21 32.95
N LYS A 329 8.53 -2.50 32.91
CA LYS A 329 9.41 -2.47 34.09
C LYS A 329 10.21 -1.18 34.13
N LEU A 330 10.18 -0.51 35.30
CA LEU A 330 11.02 0.66 35.52
C LEU A 330 12.50 0.29 35.37
N VAL A 331 13.20 1.01 34.52
CA VAL A 331 14.65 0.88 34.32
C VAL A 331 15.39 1.91 35.15
N ARG A 332 15.09 3.19 34.96
CA ARG A 332 15.72 4.30 35.72
C ARG A 332 14.88 5.57 35.69
N LYS A 333 15.13 6.45 36.66
CA LYS A 333 14.65 7.84 36.61
C LYS A 333 15.68 8.69 35.87
N VAL A 334 15.22 9.58 34.99
CA VAL A 334 16.05 10.41 34.11
C VAL A 334 15.70 11.88 34.35
N PRO A 335 16.67 12.82 34.38
CA PRO A 335 16.39 14.25 34.35
C PRO A 335 15.51 14.61 33.13
N MET A 336 14.60 15.59 33.30
CA MET A 336 13.67 15.97 32.22
C MET A 336 14.39 16.43 30.97
N GLU A 337 15.48 17.15 31.12
CA GLU A 337 16.32 17.66 30.03
C GLU A 337 17.01 16.57 29.21
N GLU A 338 17.30 15.41 29.80
CA GLU A 338 17.99 14.27 29.19
C GLU A 338 17.01 13.21 28.67
N LEU A 339 15.71 13.34 28.96
CA LEU A 339 14.73 12.27 28.78
C LEU A 339 14.58 11.84 27.32
N MET A 340 14.58 12.80 26.41
CA MET A 340 14.42 12.53 24.98
C MET A 340 15.66 11.87 24.37
N ASP A 341 16.84 12.40 24.67
CA ASP A 341 18.10 11.87 24.14
C ASP A 341 18.34 10.45 24.71
N THR A 342 18.07 10.25 26.00
CA THR A 342 18.10 8.92 26.62
C THR A 342 17.18 7.93 25.92
N LEU A 343 15.93 8.33 25.59
CA LEU A 343 14.99 7.44 24.90
C LEU A 343 15.51 7.08 23.50
N ILE A 344 16.03 8.04 22.75
CA ILE A 344 16.57 7.82 21.40
C ILE A 344 17.73 6.82 21.45
N GLU A 345 18.72 7.06 22.31
CA GLU A 345 19.87 6.16 22.47
C GLU A 345 19.46 4.72 22.81
N GLU A 346 18.53 4.58 23.74
CA GLU A 346 18.03 3.26 24.18
C GLU A 346 17.20 2.55 23.08
N VAL A 347 16.45 3.30 22.27
CA VAL A 347 15.71 2.74 21.12
C VAL A 347 16.67 2.29 20.03
N GLU A 348 17.68 3.10 19.70
CA GLU A 348 18.71 2.73 18.70
C GLU A 348 19.50 1.48 19.14
N GLN A 349 19.83 1.40 20.44
CA GLN A 349 20.51 0.23 20.99
C GLN A 349 19.63 -1.02 20.89
N LEU A 350 18.34 -0.91 21.29
CA LEU A 350 17.39 -2.01 21.23
C LEU A 350 17.12 -2.47 19.81
N ALA A 351 17.12 -1.54 18.85
CA ALA A 351 16.99 -1.86 17.43
C ALA A 351 18.16 -2.72 16.92
N LYS A 352 19.39 -2.32 17.27
CA LYS A 352 20.62 -3.08 16.93
C LYS A 352 20.62 -4.48 17.56
N GLU A 353 20.18 -4.60 18.81
CA GLU A 353 20.08 -5.88 19.50
C GLU A 353 19.09 -6.83 18.79
N LYS A 354 17.88 -6.33 18.44
CA LYS A 354 16.89 -7.12 17.70
C LYS A 354 17.35 -7.50 16.29
N GLU A 355 18.07 -6.62 15.60
CA GLU A 355 18.66 -6.92 14.28
C GLU A 355 19.69 -8.05 14.38
N ALA A 356 20.53 -8.04 15.41
CA ALA A 356 21.53 -9.08 15.65
C ALA A 356 20.90 -10.44 16.01
N GLU A 357 19.73 -10.45 16.65
CA GLU A 357 18.97 -11.66 16.98
C GLU A 357 18.24 -12.26 15.76
N GLY A 358 18.24 -11.59 14.60
CA GLY A 358 17.67 -12.12 13.34
C GLY A 358 16.15 -12.15 13.30
N ASN A 359 15.47 -11.37 14.11
CA ASN A 359 14.01 -11.22 14.10
C ASN A 359 13.56 -10.41 12.86
N GLY A 360 13.45 -11.10 11.70
CA GLY A 360 12.85 -10.53 10.50
C GLY A 360 11.36 -10.23 10.68
N GLU A 361 10.78 -9.46 9.76
CA GLU A 361 9.33 -9.18 9.73
C GLU A 361 8.54 -10.50 9.80
N PRO A 362 7.64 -10.71 10.79
CA PRO A 362 6.71 -11.82 10.74
C PRO A 362 5.77 -11.61 9.55
N THR A 363 5.75 -12.59 8.64
CA THR A 363 4.80 -12.63 7.53
C THR A 363 3.51 -13.29 8.00
N ALA A 364 2.36 -12.67 7.72
CA ALA A 364 1.07 -13.33 7.94
C ALA A 364 0.99 -14.55 7.00
N SER A 365 0.91 -15.75 7.56
CA SER A 365 0.75 -16.99 6.77
C SER A 365 -0.68 -17.14 6.28
N SER A 366 -0.88 -17.58 5.02
CA SER A 366 -2.19 -18.02 4.55
C SER A 366 -2.59 -19.29 5.29
N THR A 367 -3.81 -19.32 5.83
CA THR A 367 -4.34 -20.55 6.45
C THR A 367 -4.88 -21.48 5.36
N GLU A 368 -4.66 -22.79 5.52
CA GLU A 368 -5.19 -23.82 4.62
C GLU A 368 -6.73 -23.92 4.61
N ASN A 369 -7.39 -23.33 5.58
CA ASN A 369 -8.85 -23.26 5.67
C ASN A 369 -9.40 -22.18 4.76
N GLY A 370 -10.49 -22.49 4.04
CA GLY A 370 -11.13 -21.60 3.06
C GLY A 370 -11.30 -20.18 3.59
N TRP A 371 -10.95 -19.19 2.77
CA TRP A 371 -11.13 -17.78 3.10
C TRP A 371 -12.61 -17.49 3.31
N GLU A 372 -12.97 -17.03 4.51
CA GLU A 372 -14.27 -16.49 4.83
C GLU A 372 -14.10 -15.07 5.35
N PRO A 373 -14.92 -14.11 4.87
CA PRO A 373 -14.88 -12.74 5.37
C PRO A 373 -15.19 -12.67 6.87
N LEU A 374 -14.43 -11.88 7.61
CA LEU A 374 -14.61 -11.69 9.06
C LEU A 374 -15.94 -11.01 9.42
N ILE A 375 -16.50 -10.21 8.51
CA ILE A 375 -17.76 -9.50 8.71
C ILE A 375 -18.81 -10.14 7.81
N PRO A 376 -19.94 -10.66 8.36
CA PRO A 376 -21.05 -11.15 7.56
C PRO A 376 -21.54 -10.05 6.61
N GLN A 377 -21.89 -10.44 5.40
CA GLN A 377 -22.41 -9.49 4.40
C GLN A 377 -23.61 -8.73 5.00
N SER A 378 -23.62 -7.40 4.84
CA SER A 378 -24.89 -6.67 4.97
C SER A 378 -25.85 -7.21 3.89
N ASP A 379 -27.16 -7.22 4.17
CA ASP A 379 -28.17 -7.70 3.20
C ASP A 379 -28.04 -7.04 1.83
N HIS A 380 -27.48 -5.84 1.77
CA HIS A 380 -27.17 -5.12 0.54
C HIS A 380 -26.09 -5.82 -0.31
N LEU A 381 -25.00 -6.32 0.29
CA LEU A 381 -23.95 -7.05 -0.43
C LEU A 381 -24.39 -8.48 -0.79
N SER A 382 -25.27 -9.11 -0.01
CA SER A 382 -25.82 -10.42 -0.33
C SER A 382 -26.72 -10.41 -1.57
N THR A 383 -27.33 -9.27 -1.89
CA THR A 383 -28.08 -9.08 -3.14
C THR A 383 -27.20 -8.83 -4.36
N LEU A 384 -25.96 -8.31 -4.17
CA LEU A 384 -24.96 -8.14 -5.22
C LEU A 384 -24.24 -9.45 -5.61
N GLY A 385 -24.32 -10.48 -4.77
CA GLY A 385 -23.68 -11.79 -4.99
C GLY A 385 -24.34 -12.67 -6.07
N LYS A 386 -25.31 -12.16 -6.83
CA LYS A 386 -25.74 -12.80 -8.07
C LYS A 386 -24.64 -12.62 -9.09
N GLU A 387 -24.24 -13.71 -9.75
CA GLU A 387 -23.25 -13.71 -10.84
C GLU A 387 -23.44 -12.49 -11.74
N ILE A 388 -22.41 -11.66 -11.83
CA ILE A 388 -22.43 -10.55 -12.80
C ILE A 388 -22.55 -11.19 -14.19
N PRO A 389 -23.63 -10.93 -14.96
CA PRO A 389 -23.82 -11.59 -16.23
C PRO A 389 -22.69 -11.19 -17.18
N VAL A 390 -22.02 -12.17 -17.71
CA VAL A 390 -20.95 -12.00 -18.69
C VAL A 390 -21.58 -11.74 -20.04
N LEU A 391 -21.10 -10.73 -20.75
CA LEU A 391 -21.53 -10.51 -22.12
C LEU A 391 -21.16 -11.74 -22.97
N PRO A 392 -22.07 -12.24 -23.83
CA PRO A 392 -21.77 -13.35 -24.70
C PRO A 392 -20.59 -12.99 -25.63
N ARG A 393 -19.74 -13.97 -25.85
CA ARG A 393 -18.58 -13.88 -26.76
C ARG A 393 -19.05 -13.41 -28.14
N ARG A 394 -18.43 -12.39 -28.70
CA ARG A 394 -18.49 -12.01 -30.09
C ARG A 394 -17.25 -12.46 -30.83
#